data_9e3a6c5fab224c8b7a36a7c3797b4ba3
#
_entry.id   9e3a6c5fab224c8b7a36a7c3797b4ba3
#
_cell.length_a   1.000
_cell.length_b   1.000
_cell.length_c   1.000
_cell.angle_alpha   90.00
_cell.angle_beta   90.00
_cell.angle_gamma   90.00
#
_symmetry.space_group_name_H-M   'P 1'
#
loop_
_entity.id
_entity.type
_entity.pdbx_description
1 polymer ?
#
loop_
_entity_poly.entity_id
_entity_poly.type
_entity_poly.pdbx_seq_one_letter_code
_entity_poly.pdbx_strand_id
1 'polypeptide(L)'
;METTRHFTGTVYVVHEGATLLHDHKRLDLWLPPGGHIDRDELPHRAALRETREETGLDIELVAEREEITSPTSRSLPQPQHLQLSDVNVCDGAVGHQHVDMIYYARAPGREVDPAEGEVPAERWEWFTPEGLNEERIAPDVAEIGRQAIETIDG
;
A
#
# COMPACT_ATOMS: atom_id res chain seq x y z
N MET A 1 4.58 -10.92 -27.11
CA MET A 1 4.10 -9.66 -26.50
C MET A 1 5.00 -9.27 -25.36
N GLU A 2 5.41 -8.04 -25.35
CA GLU A 2 6.27 -7.52 -24.28
C GLU A 2 5.42 -7.19 -23.06
N THR A 3 5.88 -7.62 -21.89
CA THR A 3 5.23 -7.28 -20.61
C THR A 3 5.86 -6.00 -20.06
N THR A 4 5.04 -4.97 -19.82
CA THR A 4 5.53 -3.74 -19.21
C THR A 4 5.41 -3.84 -17.69
N ARG A 5 6.31 -3.15 -16.97
CA ARG A 5 6.31 -3.14 -15.51
C ARG A 5 6.51 -1.72 -14.98
N HIS A 6 5.76 -1.39 -13.94
CA HIS A 6 5.93 -0.15 -13.20
C HIS A 6 6.22 -0.46 -11.74
N PHE A 7 7.01 0.40 -11.10
CA PHE A 7 7.23 0.33 -9.66
C PHE A 7 6.13 1.10 -8.95
N THR A 8 5.62 0.52 -7.88
CA THR A 8 4.57 1.14 -7.06
C THR A 8 4.98 1.12 -5.58
N GLY A 9 4.44 2.07 -4.83
CA GLY A 9 4.58 2.13 -3.38
C GLY A 9 3.21 2.03 -2.74
N THR A 10 3.07 1.12 -1.78
CA THR A 10 1.81 0.81 -1.12
C THR A 10 2.00 0.86 0.39
N VAL A 11 0.97 1.30 1.12
CA VAL A 11 1.04 1.41 2.58
C VAL A 11 -0.14 0.70 3.22
N TYR A 12 0.14 -0.23 4.12
CA TYR A 12 -0.87 -0.75 5.03
C TYR A 12 -0.90 0.16 6.26
N VAL A 13 -1.95 0.96 6.33
CA VAL A 13 -2.14 1.96 7.38
C VAL A 13 -2.87 1.32 8.54
N VAL A 14 -2.31 1.42 9.74
CA VAL A 14 -2.87 0.77 10.94
C VAL A 14 -3.23 1.81 11.99
N HIS A 15 -4.41 1.65 12.58
CA HIS A 15 -4.86 2.44 13.71
C HIS A 15 -5.72 1.55 14.61
N GLU A 16 -5.32 1.45 15.89
CA GLU A 16 -6.06 0.70 16.91
C GLU A 16 -6.54 -0.68 16.45
N GLY A 17 -5.61 -1.49 15.95
CA GLY A 17 -5.87 -2.88 15.61
C GLY A 17 -6.62 -3.11 14.29
N ALA A 18 -6.68 -2.11 13.43
CA ALA A 18 -7.32 -2.25 12.12
C ALA A 18 -6.49 -1.62 11.02
N THR A 19 -6.62 -2.13 9.81
CA THR A 19 -5.95 -1.60 8.62
C THR A 19 -6.96 -1.09 7.59
N LEU A 20 -6.54 -0.10 6.82
CA LEU A 20 -7.40 0.64 5.90
C LEU A 20 -7.32 0.10 4.48
N LEU A 21 -8.46 -0.27 3.93
CA LEU A 21 -8.58 -0.72 2.53
C LEU A 21 -9.72 0.03 1.84
N HIS A 22 -9.67 0.10 0.52
CA HIS A 22 -10.76 0.67 -0.27
C HIS A 22 -11.24 -0.33 -1.32
N ASP A 23 -12.51 -0.17 -1.69
CA ASP A 23 -13.13 -0.94 -2.75
C ASP A 23 -12.72 -0.36 -4.11
N HIS A 24 -11.78 -1.04 -4.78
CA HIS A 24 -11.30 -0.63 -6.10
C HIS A 24 -12.22 -1.19 -7.17
N LYS A 25 -13.18 -0.39 -7.62
CA LYS A 25 -14.26 -0.85 -8.52
C LYS A 25 -13.74 -1.47 -9.83
N ARG A 26 -12.74 -0.84 -10.43
CA ARG A 26 -12.22 -1.32 -11.72
C ARG A 26 -11.59 -2.70 -11.64
N LEU A 27 -10.86 -2.98 -10.54
CA LEU A 27 -10.20 -4.27 -10.33
C LEU A 27 -11.06 -5.25 -9.54
N ASP A 28 -12.17 -4.78 -8.99
CA ASP A 28 -13.05 -5.58 -8.11
C ASP A 28 -12.26 -6.21 -6.96
N LEU A 29 -11.38 -5.40 -6.35
CA LEU A 29 -10.52 -5.80 -5.24
C LEU A 29 -10.56 -4.76 -4.14
N TRP A 30 -10.40 -5.22 -2.91
CA TRP A 30 -10.16 -4.35 -1.76
C TRP A 30 -8.66 -4.18 -1.58
N LEU A 31 -8.18 -2.95 -1.66
CA LEU A 31 -6.75 -2.66 -1.72
C LEU A 31 -6.35 -1.56 -0.72
N PRO A 32 -5.11 -1.62 -0.20
CA PRO A 32 -4.55 -0.52 0.58
C PRO A 32 -4.25 0.68 -0.31
N PRO A 33 -4.03 1.86 0.27
CA PRO A 33 -3.62 3.02 -0.52
C PRO A 33 -2.23 2.85 -1.10
N GLY A 34 -2.00 3.47 -2.25
CA GLY A 34 -0.72 3.41 -2.93
C GLY A 34 -0.83 3.84 -4.38
N GLY A 35 0.28 3.86 -5.08
CA GLY A 35 0.31 4.23 -6.48
C GLY A 35 1.70 4.18 -7.08
N HIS A 36 1.83 4.71 -8.29
CA HIS A 36 3.07 4.69 -9.03
C HIS A 36 4.15 5.57 -8.39
N ILE A 37 5.39 5.09 -8.46
CA ILE A 37 6.55 5.85 -8.05
C ILE A 37 6.96 6.70 -9.24
N ASP A 38 6.92 8.01 -9.10
CA ASP A 38 7.34 8.92 -10.16
C ASP A 38 8.86 8.85 -10.35
N ARG A 39 9.30 9.25 -11.53
CA ARG A 39 10.70 9.10 -11.96
C ARG A 39 11.71 9.71 -10.99
N ASP A 40 11.36 10.83 -10.38
CA ASP A 40 12.23 11.56 -9.46
C ASP A 40 11.90 11.35 -7.97
N GLU A 41 11.01 10.40 -7.68
CA GLU A 41 10.63 10.09 -6.30
C GLU A 41 11.36 8.89 -5.75
N LEU A 42 11.64 8.93 -4.43
CA LEU A 42 12.06 7.74 -3.71
C LEU A 42 10.84 6.88 -3.38
N PRO A 43 10.98 5.55 -3.32
CA PRO A 43 9.83 4.65 -3.11
C PRO A 43 8.97 4.99 -1.90
N HIS A 44 9.59 5.23 -0.73
CA HIS A 44 8.82 5.55 0.48
C HIS A 44 8.15 6.92 0.39
N ARG A 45 8.73 7.87 -0.34
CA ARG A 45 8.13 9.18 -0.55
C ARG A 45 6.89 9.10 -1.41
N ALA A 46 6.94 8.29 -2.47
CA ALA A 46 5.78 8.05 -3.33
C ALA A 46 4.65 7.40 -2.54
N ALA A 47 4.97 6.41 -1.71
CA ALA A 47 4.00 5.72 -0.88
C ALA A 47 3.30 6.69 0.09
N LEU A 48 4.07 7.58 0.73
CA LEU A 48 3.52 8.59 1.64
C LEU A 48 2.65 9.60 0.90
N ARG A 49 3.10 10.07 -0.26
CA ARG A 49 2.35 11.03 -1.08
C ARG A 49 1.01 10.45 -1.53
N GLU A 50 1.02 9.25 -2.09
CA GLU A 50 -0.19 8.59 -2.57
C GLU A 50 -1.19 8.36 -1.42
N THR A 51 -0.70 7.93 -0.27
CA THR A 51 -1.56 7.71 0.90
C THR A 51 -2.20 9.01 1.36
N ARG A 52 -1.44 10.10 1.40
CA ARG A 52 -1.96 11.41 1.79
C ARG A 52 -3.02 11.92 0.81
N GLU A 53 -2.77 11.78 -0.49
CA GLU A 53 -3.75 12.17 -1.52
C GLU A 53 -5.02 11.35 -1.44
N GLU A 54 -4.89 10.04 -1.26
CA GLU A 54 -6.03 9.14 -1.27
C GLU A 54 -6.83 9.14 0.03
N THR A 55 -6.19 9.37 1.18
CA THR A 55 -6.84 9.24 2.49
C THR A 55 -6.87 10.51 3.32
N GLY A 56 -6.03 11.47 3.04
CA GLY A 56 -5.89 12.68 3.85
C GLY A 56 -5.21 12.45 5.20
N LEU A 57 -4.76 11.24 5.48
CA LEU A 57 -4.14 10.91 6.77
C LEU A 57 -2.66 11.29 6.81
N ASP A 58 -2.23 11.86 7.94
CA ASP A 58 -0.83 12.13 8.22
C ASP A 58 -0.22 10.90 8.89
N ILE A 59 0.26 9.97 8.09
CA ILE A 59 0.77 8.70 8.58
C ILE A 59 2.24 8.79 9.00
N GLU A 60 2.62 7.93 9.93
CA GLU A 60 4.01 7.77 10.35
C GLU A 60 4.50 6.40 9.90
N LEU A 61 5.52 6.41 9.04
CA LEU A 61 6.07 5.19 8.49
C LEU A 61 6.76 4.36 9.60
N VAL A 62 6.46 3.07 9.64
CA VAL A 62 7.10 2.12 10.55
C VAL A 62 7.96 1.19 9.71
N ALA A 63 9.24 1.51 9.58
CA ALA A 63 10.16 0.78 8.72
C ALA A 63 11.54 0.74 9.34
N GLU A 64 12.25 -0.33 9.05
CA GLU A 64 13.65 -0.44 9.43
C GLU A 64 14.53 0.28 8.41
N ARG A 65 15.66 0.75 8.85
CA ARG A 65 16.65 1.39 7.98
C ARG A 65 18.04 1.00 8.46
N GLU A 66 18.84 0.49 7.54
CA GLU A 66 20.23 0.25 7.81
C GLU A 66 20.98 1.60 7.85
N GLU A 67 22.13 1.64 8.52
CA GLU A 67 22.94 2.84 8.60
C GLU A 67 24.24 2.67 7.80
N ILE A 68 24.08 2.26 6.55
CA ILE A 68 25.20 2.03 5.65
C ILE A 68 25.29 3.21 4.70
N THR A 69 26.36 3.98 4.81
CA THR A 69 26.55 5.18 3.99
C THR A 69 27.96 5.29 3.44
N SER A 70 28.07 6.01 2.34
CA SER A 70 29.32 6.44 1.74
C SER A 70 29.11 7.85 1.18
N PRO A 71 30.13 8.49 0.59
CA PRO A 71 29.90 9.79 -0.05
C PRO A 71 28.84 9.77 -1.18
N THR A 72 28.53 8.59 -1.74
CA THR A 72 27.61 8.47 -2.87
C THR A 72 26.39 7.58 -2.59
N SER A 73 26.34 6.92 -1.43
CA SER A 73 25.26 5.97 -1.13
C SER A 73 24.76 6.11 0.30
N ARG A 74 23.48 5.83 0.48
CA ARG A 74 22.86 5.83 1.81
C ARG A 74 21.67 4.90 1.84
N SER A 75 21.37 4.39 3.03
CA SER A 75 20.24 3.47 3.22
C SER A 75 18.92 4.22 3.22
N LEU A 76 17.90 3.59 2.67
CA LEU A 76 16.52 4.08 2.67
C LEU A 76 15.67 3.22 3.62
N PRO A 77 14.50 3.72 4.04
CA PRO A 77 13.55 2.87 4.77
C PRO A 77 13.24 1.64 3.94
N GLN A 78 13.28 0.47 4.57
CA GLN A 78 13.06 -0.79 3.86
C GLN A 78 11.57 -1.09 3.75
N PRO A 79 11.07 -1.49 2.57
CA PRO A 79 9.72 -2.03 2.48
C PRO A 79 9.64 -3.35 3.25
N GLN A 80 8.48 -3.63 3.81
CA GLN A 80 8.23 -4.89 4.51
C GLN A 80 8.06 -6.05 3.55
N HIS A 81 7.52 -5.78 2.37
CA HIS A 81 7.27 -6.78 1.34
C HIS A 81 7.61 -6.23 -0.03
N LEU A 82 7.98 -7.13 -0.92
CA LEU A 82 8.20 -6.84 -2.33
C LEU A 82 7.39 -7.85 -3.13
N GLN A 83 6.40 -7.39 -3.88
CA GLN A 83 5.50 -8.28 -4.60
C GLN A 83 5.38 -7.93 -6.08
N LEU A 84 5.16 -8.94 -6.89
CA LEU A 84 4.82 -8.78 -8.30
C LEU A 84 3.33 -9.01 -8.46
N SER A 85 2.62 -8.03 -9.01
CA SER A 85 1.17 -8.13 -9.24
C SER A 85 0.85 -8.04 -10.72
N ASP A 86 -0.01 -8.92 -11.19
CA ASP A 86 -0.53 -8.89 -12.55
C ASP A 86 -1.68 -7.90 -12.60
N VAL A 87 -1.58 -6.90 -13.47
CA VAL A 87 -2.58 -5.83 -13.53
C VAL A 87 -3.47 -5.95 -14.75
N ASN A 88 -2.91 -6.34 -15.88
CA ASN A 88 -3.65 -6.46 -17.13
C ASN A 88 -3.37 -7.81 -17.75
N VAL A 89 -4.35 -8.72 -17.63
CA VAL A 89 -4.28 -10.08 -18.19
C VAL A 89 -5.27 -10.16 -19.33
N CYS A 90 -4.78 -10.53 -20.52
CA CYS A 90 -5.61 -10.66 -21.72
C CYS A 90 -5.26 -11.96 -22.41
N ASP A 91 -6.26 -12.82 -22.67
CA ASP A 91 -6.09 -14.12 -23.32
C ASP A 91 -4.99 -15.00 -22.69
N GLY A 92 -4.90 -14.97 -21.37
CA GLY A 92 -3.91 -15.73 -20.61
C GLY A 92 -2.51 -15.15 -20.65
N ALA A 93 -2.30 -14.03 -21.34
CA ALA A 93 -1.00 -13.33 -21.38
C ALA A 93 -1.04 -12.08 -20.52
N VAL A 94 0.01 -11.85 -19.75
CA VAL A 94 0.11 -10.68 -18.87
C VAL A 94 0.77 -9.53 -19.63
N GLY A 95 0.01 -8.45 -19.86
CA GLY A 95 0.52 -7.28 -20.58
C GLY A 95 1.15 -6.24 -19.67
N HIS A 96 0.75 -6.18 -18.39
CA HIS A 96 1.27 -5.19 -17.44
C HIS A 96 1.35 -5.75 -16.04
N GLN A 97 2.42 -5.39 -15.32
CA GLN A 97 2.65 -5.81 -13.95
C GLN A 97 3.11 -4.63 -13.10
N HIS A 98 2.84 -4.71 -11.79
CA HIS A 98 3.42 -3.81 -10.80
C HIS A 98 4.45 -4.55 -9.96
N VAL A 99 5.61 -3.93 -9.78
CA VAL A 99 6.59 -4.34 -8.78
C VAL A 99 6.32 -3.46 -7.56
N ASP A 100 5.70 -4.02 -6.56
CA ASP A 100 5.11 -3.26 -5.45
C ASP A 100 5.98 -3.31 -4.20
N MET A 101 6.38 -2.13 -3.73
CA MET A 101 7.11 -1.97 -2.48
C MET A 101 6.11 -1.61 -1.39
N ILE A 102 5.94 -2.50 -0.42
CA ILE A 102 4.88 -2.42 0.56
C ILE A 102 5.44 -2.00 1.92
N TYR A 103 4.88 -0.93 2.47
CA TYR A 103 5.27 -0.34 3.75
C TYR A 103 4.15 -0.44 4.76
N TYR A 104 4.49 -0.33 6.04
CA TYR A 104 3.54 -0.21 7.14
C TYR A 104 3.63 1.18 7.73
N ALA A 105 2.49 1.71 8.18
CA ALA A 105 2.45 3.03 8.81
C ALA A 105 1.35 3.11 9.87
N ARG A 106 1.56 4.01 10.86
CA ARG A 106 0.55 4.35 11.86
C ARG A 106 -0.24 5.55 11.39
N ALA A 107 -1.55 5.52 11.60
CA ALA A 107 -2.38 6.69 11.42
C ALA A 107 -2.71 7.30 12.78
N PRO A 108 -2.86 8.63 12.87
CA PRO A 108 -3.24 9.30 14.13
C PRO A 108 -4.73 9.16 14.43
N GLY A 109 -5.53 8.74 13.47
CA GLY A 109 -6.98 8.59 13.59
C GLY A 109 -7.53 7.82 12.40
N ARG A 110 -8.86 7.75 12.32
CA ARG A 110 -9.57 6.97 11.30
C ARG A 110 -10.36 7.79 10.30
N GLU A 111 -10.35 9.09 10.42
CA GLU A 111 -11.13 9.94 9.52
C GLU A 111 -10.43 10.06 8.17
N VAL A 112 -11.08 9.51 7.14
CA VAL A 112 -10.57 9.53 5.77
C VAL A 112 -11.14 10.75 5.05
N ASP A 113 -10.26 11.56 4.49
CA ASP A 113 -10.62 12.79 3.77
C ASP A 113 -9.84 12.84 2.45
N PRO A 114 -10.31 12.13 1.42
CA PRO A 114 -9.61 12.05 0.13
C PRO A 114 -9.51 13.40 -0.57
N ALA A 115 -8.43 13.59 -1.32
CA ALA A 115 -8.29 14.75 -2.19
C ALA A 115 -9.34 14.69 -3.31
N GLU A 116 -9.59 15.82 -3.94
CA GLU A 116 -10.54 15.90 -5.05
C GLU A 116 -10.12 14.96 -6.18
N GLY A 117 -11.09 14.21 -6.70
CA GLY A 117 -10.84 13.25 -7.79
C GLY A 117 -10.44 11.85 -7.33
N GLU A 118 -10.18 11.66 -6.05
CA GLU A 118 -9.82 10.35 -5.50
C GLU A 118 -11.07 9.53 -5.15
N VAL A 119 -10.84 8.28 -4.73
CA VAL A 119 -11.93 7.40 -4.30
C VAL A 119 -12.65 8.04 -3.09
N PRO A 120 -14.00 8.17 -3.14
CA PRO A 120 -14.73 8.81 -2.04
C PRO A 120 -14.55 8.11 -0.70
N ALA A 121 -14.67 8.88 0.38
CA ALA A 121 -14.48 8.37 1.74
C ALA A 121 -15.35 7.16 2.06
N GLU A 122 -16.58 7.09 1.53
CA GLU A 122 -17.52 6.00 1.78
C GLU A 122 -17.07 4.64 1.23
N ARG A 123 -16.08 4.63 0.36
CA ARG A 123 -15.53 3.39 -0.19
C ARG A 123 -14.33 2.88 0.55
N TRP A 124 -13.92 3.58 1.63
CA TRP A 124 -12.83 3.18 2.51
C TRP A 124 -13.39 2.52 3.77
N GLU A 125 -12.73 1.49 4.25
CA GLU A 125 -13.17 0.75 5.42
C GLU A 125 -11.97 0.26 6.21
N TRP A 126 -12.10 0.29 7.54
CA TRP A 126 -11.07 -0.23 8.45
C TRP A 126 -11.38 -1.68 8.78
N PHE A 127 -10.40 -2.56 8.61
CA PHE A 127 -10.54 -3.99 8.82
C PHE A 127 -9.72 -4.46 10.00
N THR A 128 -10.39 -5.13 10.95
CA THR A 128 -9.72 -5.86 12.03
C THR A 128 -9.16 -7.17 11.47
N PRO A 129 -8.31 -7.91 12.22
CA PRO A 129 -7.86 -9.23 11.77
C PRO A 129 -9.00 -10.18 11.43
N GLU A 130 -10.10 -10.12 12.17
CA GLU A 130 -11.30 -10.93 11.88
C GLU A 130 -11.98 -10.46 10.60
N GLY A 131 -12.05 -9.16 10.39
CA GLY A 131 -12.63 -8.59 9.17
C GLY A 131 -11.84 -8.97 7.92
N LEU A 132 -10.54 -9.17 8.05
CA LEU A 132 -9.70 -9.61 6.94
C LEU A 132 -9.96 -11.07 6.51
N ASN A 133 -10.71 -11.83 7.30
CA ASN A 133 -11.11 -13.19 6.94
C ASN A 133 -12.32 -13.23 6.00
N GLU A 134 -12.94 -12.09 5.73
CA GLU A 134 -14.07 -12.02 4.82
C GLU A 134 -13.67 -12.45 3.41
N GLU A 135 -14.62 -13.12 2.73
CA GLU A 135 -14.37 -13.69 1.41
C GLU A 135 -14.00 -12.64 0.35
N ARG A 136 -14.45 -11.40 0.53
CA ARG A 136 -14.18 -10.30 -0.40
C ARG A 136 -12.71 -9.82 -0.36
N ILE A 137 -11.93 -10.25 0.65
CA ILE A 137 -10.54 -9.84 0.82
C ILE A 137 -9.63 -10.91 0.23
N ALA A 138 -8.76 -10.52 -0.72
CA ALA A 138 -7.82 -11.45 -1.33
C ALA A 138 -6.83 -12.00 -0.30
N PRO A 139 -6.37 -13.26 -0.44
CA PRO A 139 -5.49 -13.90 0.55
C PRO A 139 -4.21 -13.14 0.86
N ASP A 140 -3.57 -12.55 -0.13
CA ASP A 140 -2.33 -11.78 0.06
C ASP A 140 -2.60 -10.49 0.84
N VAL A 141 -3.67 -9.78 0.54
CA VAL A 141 -4.06 -8.57 1.26
C VAL A 141 -4.40 -8.90 2.71
N ALA A 142 -5.13 -9.99 2.94
CA ALA A 142 -5.47 -10.43 4.29
C ALA A 142 -4.22 -10.78 5.11
N GLU A 143 -3.30 -11.53 4.53
CA GLU A 143 -2.08 -11.95 5.21
C GLU A 143 -1.18 -10.76 5.56
N ILE A 144 -0.94 -9.88 4.59
CA ILE A 144 -0.11 -8.69 4.82
C ILE A 144 -0.80 -7.74 5.81
N GLY A 145 -2.11 -7.58 5.69
CA GLY A 145 -2.88 -6.75 6.61
C GLY A 145 -2.76 -7.22 8.05
N ARG A 146 -2.86 -8.54 8.28
CA ARG A 146 -2.67 -9.10 9.62
C ARG A 146 -1.26 -8.87 10.15
N GLN A 147 -0.25 -9.06 9.31
CA GLN A 147 1.14 -8.81 9.69
C GLN A 147 1.37 -7.34 10.04
N ALA A 148 0.78 -6.43 9.27
CA ALA A 148 0.88 -5.00 9.55
C ALA A 148 0.29 -4.65 10.92
N ILE A 149 -0.91 -5.15 11.20
CA ILE A 149 -1.58 -4.92 12.49
C ILE A 149 -0.73 -5.48 13.63
N GLU A 150 -0.24 -6.70 13.49
CA GLU A 150 0.60 -7.31 14.52
C GLU A 150 1.91 -6.54 14.73
N THR A 151 2.56 -6.12 13.67
CA THR A 151 3.82 -5.37 13.75
C THR A 151 3.65 -4.04 14.47
N ILE A 152 2.55 -3.34 14.23
CA ILE A 152 2.31 -2.01 14.77
C ILE A 152 1.66 -2.05 16.15
N ASP A 153 0.65 -2.90 16.34
CA ASP A 153 -0.17 -2.93 17.56
C ASP A 153 -0.09 -4.24 18.35
N GLY A 154 0.66 -5.19 17.81
CA GLY A 154 0.83 -6.49 18.46
C GLY A 154 1.86 -6.52 19.57
#